data_0cea8756a53a0d51cb36f6d3eed3d8e7
#
_entry.id   0cea8756a53a0d51cb36f6d3eed3d8e7
#
_cell.length_a   1.000
_cell.length_b   1.000
_cell.length_c   1.000
_cell.angle_alpha   90.00
_cell.angle_beta   90.00
_cell.angle_gamma   90.00
#
_symmetry.space_group_name_H-M   'P 1'
#
loop_
_entity.id
_entity.type
_entity.pdbx_description
1 polymer ?
#
loop_
_entity_poly.entity_id
_entity_poly.type
_entity_poly.pdbx_seq_one_letter_code
_entity_poly.pdbx_strand_id
1 'polypeptide(L)'
;MEKLIETLGKLCVYLGHTTIKRLEDRYVVESNYAYNDGYFQYDVCHYDNLNAEVDLDGNILSAYRACGQEFWNGGGEMSDQRSAELGDDNWEFPDSKTLKAIVYNRANEILVLKPGEEITITREECSEHRRQANKNKEA
;
A
#
# COMPACT_ATOMS: atom_id res chain seq x y z
N MET A 1 -3.10 16.20 14.07
CA MET A 1 -3.27 16.02 12.62
C MET A 1 -2.01 15.51 11.93
N GLU A 2 -0.86 16.05 12.28
CA GLU A 2 0.40 15.52 11.73
C GLU A 2 0.62 14.04 12.05
N LYS A 3 0.31 13.62 13.26
CA LYS A 3 0.46 12.21 13.66
C LYS A 3 -0.39 11.28 12.80
N LEU A 4 -1.63 11.66 12.47
CA LEU A 4 -2.51 10.85 11.63
C LEU A 4 -1.92 10.68 10.23
N ILE A 5 -1.50 11.76 9.60
CA ILE A 5 -0.92 11.72 8.26
C ILE A 5 0.39 10.93 8.25
N GLU A 6 1.23 11.13 9.25
CA GLU A 6 2.48 10.38 9.40
C GLU A 6 2.21 8.88 9.53
N THR A 7 1.23 8.50 10.37
CA THR A 7 0.85 7.11 10.55
C THR A 7 0.30 6.49 9.26
N LEU A 8 -0.59 7.21 8.56
CA LEU A 8 -1.14 6.73 7.29
C LEU A 8 -0.03 6.56 6.23
N GLY A 9 0.89 7.50 6.15
CA GLY A 9 2.03 7.40 5.24
C GLY A 9 2.94 6.22 5.56
N LYS A 10 3.12 5.93 6.84
CA LYS A 10 3.93 4.81 7.30
C LYS A 10 3.31 3.45 6.94
N LEU A 11 1.99 3.37 6.87
CA LEU A 11 1.26 2.16 6.50
C LEU A 11 1.21 1.95 5.00
N CYS A 12 1.40 2.98 4.20
CA CYS A 12 1.40 2.88 2.75
C CYS A 12 2.76 2.36 2.25
N VAL A 13 2.93 1.06 2.24
CA VAL A 13 4.22 0.44 1.97
C VAL A 13 4.34 -0.18 0.58
N TYR A 14 3.34 0.02 -0.27
CA TYR A 14 3.35 -0.66 -1.55
C TYR A 14 2.80 0.19 -2.71
N LEU A 15 3.25 -0.10 -3.92
CA LEU A 15 2.97 0.68 -5.14
C LEU A 15 1.73 0.24 -5.94
N GLY A 16 0.87 -0.54 -5.35
CA GLY A 16 -0.39 -0.89 -5.98
C GLY A 16 -1.42 0.21 -5.81
N HIS A 17 -2.67 -0.17 -5.94
CA HIS A 17 -3.76 0.71 -5.57
C HIS A 17 -3.89 0.69 -4.05
N THR A 18 -3.81 1.87 -3.44
CA THR A 18 -3.99 2.04 -2.01
C THR A 18 -5.22 2.90 -1.77
N THR A 19 -6.17 2.40 -1.01
CA THR A 19 -7.39 3.11 -0.66
C THR A 19 -7.35 3.49 0.81
N ILE A 20 -7.65 4.76 1.10
CA ILE A 20 -7.79 5.27 2.46
C ILE A 20 -9.25 5.67 2.62
N LYS A 21 -9.98 4.94 3.45
CA LYS A 21 -11.42 5.14 3.66
C LYS A 21 -11.67 5.68 5.05
N ARG A 22 -12.53 6.69 5.16
CA ARG A 22 -12.98 7.26 6.42
C ARG A 22 -14.23 6.55 6.90
N LEU A 23 -14.18 5.96 8.08
CA LEU A 23 -15.35 5.46 8.80
C LEU A 23 -15.72 6.46 9.91
N GLU A 24 -16.76 6.18 10.69
CA GLU A 24 -17.20 7.15 11.71
C GLU A 24 -16.13 7.46 12.74
N ASP A 25 -15.40 6.42 13.19
CA ASP A 25 -14.44 6.51 14.29
C ASP A 25 -13.00 6.19 13.89
N ARG A 26 -12.73 5.92 12.62
CA ARG A 26 -11.41 5.49 12.17
C ARG A 26 -11.21 5.66 10.67
N TYR A 27 -9.96 5.45 10.27
CA TYR A 27 -9.58 5.27 8.87
C TYR A 27 -9.20 3.83 8.63
N VAL A 28 -9.51 3.33 7.44
CA VAL A 28 -9.09 2.00 6.97
C VAL A 28 -8.17 2.20 5.77
N VAL A 29 -7.00 1.57 5.82
CA VAL A 29 -6.04 1.58 4.71
C VAL A 29 -6.04 0.18 4.09
N GLU A 30 -6.34 0.10 2.81
CA GLU A 30 -6.32 -1.15 2.06
C GLU A 30 -5.46 -0.99 0.82
N SER A 31 -4.55 -1.94 0.62
CA SER A 31 -3.72 -1.97 -0.58
C SER A 31 -3.70 -3.39 -1.11
N ASN A 32 -4.05 -3.54 -2.38
CA ASN A 32 -4.06 -4.84 -3.04
C ASN A 32 -3.26 -4.74 -4.32
N TYR A 33 -2.39 -5.69 -4.51
CA TYR A 33 -1.60 -5.77 -5.72
C TYR A 33 -1.45 -7.23 -6.13
N ALA A 34 -1.63 -7.48 -7.41
CA ALA A 34 -1.37 -8.79 -8.00
C ALA A 34 -0.92 -8.60 -9.43
N TYR A 35 0.06 -9.35 -9.85
CA TYR A 35 0.45 -9.43 -11.25
C TYR A 35 0.90 -10.83 -11.60
N ASN A 36 0.65 -11.24 -12.83
CA ASN A 36 1.06 -12.51 -13.37
C ASN A 36 2.34 -12.32 -14.16
N ASP A 37 3.32 -13.17 -13.87
CA ASP A 37 4.57 -13.23 -14.60
C ASP A 37 4.67 -14.62 -15.23
N GLY A 38 4.20 -14.75 -16.48
CA GLY A 38 4.22 -16.00 -17.23
C GLY A 38 5.62 -16.30 -17.74
N TYR A 39 6.19 -17.41 -17.36
CA TYR A 39 7.49 -17.84 -17.84
C TYR A 39 7.46 -19.29 -18.31
N PHE A 40 7.57 -19.47 -19.61
CA PHE A 40 7.72 -20.74 -20.31
C PHE A 40 6.60 -21.77 -20.01
N GLN A 41 6.70 -22.54 -18.94
CA GLN A 41 5.70 -23.54 -18.53
C GLN A 41 5.03 -23.20 -17.23
N TYR A 42 5.31 -22.04 -16.67
CA TYR A 42 4.84 -21.63 -15.35
C TYR A 42 4.07 -20.33 -15.44
N ASP A 43 2.94 -20.27 -14.76
CA ASP A 43 2.30 -19.02 -14.43
C ASP A 43 2.63 -18.70 -12.98
N VAL A 44 3.22 -17.53 -12.75
CA VAL A 44 3.56 -17.06 -11.42
C VAL A 44 2.70 -15.86 -11.11
N CYS A 45 1.89 -15.95 -10.06
CA CYS A 45 1.12 -14.83 -9.55
C CYS A 45 1.85 -14.27 -8.32
N HIS A 46 2.26 -13.00 -8.41
CA HIS A 46 2.81 -12.27 -7.28
C HIS A 46 1.70 -11.45 -6.65
N TYR A 47 1.57 -11.46 -5.35
CA TYR A 47 0.55 -10.67 -4.66
C TYR A 47 1.09 -9.99 -3.42
N ASP A 48 0.42 -8.90 -3.05
CA ASP A 48 0.74 -8.15 -1.85
C ASP A 48 -0.52 -7.42 -1.39
N ASN A 49 -0.95 -7.70 -0.19
CA ASN A 49 -2.17 -7.15 0.37
C ASN A 49 -1.88 -6.52 1.74
N LEU A 50 -2.41 -5.34 1.96
CA LEU A 50 -2.31 -4.63 3.22
C LEU A 50 -3.72 -4.29 3.70
N ASN A 51 -3.98 -4.52 4.99
CA ASN A 51 -5.17 -4.02 5.67
C ASN A 51 -4.76 -3.43 7.00
N ALA A 52 -5.14 -2.18 7.24
CA ALA A 52 -4.83 -1.51 8.49
C ALA A 52 -5.99 -0.62 8.94
N GLU A 53 -6.14 -0.46 10.25
CA GLU A 53 -7.10 0.45 10.83
C GLU A 53 -6.38 1.43 11.75
N VAL A 54 -6.73 2.71 11.63
CA VAL A 54 -6.11 3.81 12.38
C VAL A 54 -7.22 4.66 12.97
N ASP A 55 -7.14 4.99 14.26
CA ASP A 55 -8.12 5.87 14.86
C ASP A 55 -7.94 7.32 14.40
N LEU A 56 -8.84 8.21 14.78
CA LEU A 56 -8.81 9.60 14.33
C LEU A 56 -7.64 10.40 14.89
N ASP A 57 -7.01 9.92 15.93
CA ASP A 57 -5.84 10.55 16.55
C ASP A 57 -4.52 10.05 15.95
N GLY A 58 -4.59 9.06 15.05
CA GLY A 58 -3.40 8.51 14.40
C GLY A 58 -2.81 7.30 15.11
N ASN A 59 -3.56 6.66 15.99
CA ASN A 59 -3.11 5.43 16.65
C ASN A 59 -3.51 4.22 15.83
N ILE A 60 -2.60 3.30 15.62
CA ILE A 60 -2.86 2.08 14.87
C ILE A 60 -3.67 1.11 15.73
N LEU A 61 -4.84 0.73 15.22
CA LEU A 61 -5.72 -0.24 15.88
C LEU A 61 -5.40 -1.66 15.43
N SER A 62 -5.09 -1.83 14.15
CA SER A 62 -4.65 -3.11 13.59
C SER A 62 -3.88 -2.84 12.31
N ALA A 63 -2.93 -3.71 11.98
CA ALA A 63 -2.18 -3.62 10.73
C ALA A 63 -1.68 -5.00 10.36
N TYR A 64 -2.01 -5.42 9.14
CA TYR A 64 -1.64 -6.73 8.63
C TYR A 64 -1.29 -6.66 7.15
N ARG A 65 -0.25 -7.37 6.77
CA ARG A 65 0.20 -7.47 5.39
C ARG A 65 0.46 -8.94 5.05
N ALA A 66 0.00 -9.36 3.88
CA ALA A 66 0.32 -10.68 3.33
C ALA A 66 0.89 -10.50 1.93
N CYS A 67 2.02 -11.10 1.67
CA CYS A 67 2.65 -11.08 0.34
C CYS A 67 3.18 -12.45 0.00
N GLY A 68 3.33 -12.73 -1.30
CA GLY A 68 3.85 -14.00 -1.71
C GLY A 68 3.77 -14.24 -3.20
N GLN A 69 4.01 -15.48 -3.57
CA GLN A 69 3.97 -15.95 -4.94
C GLN A 69 3.20 -17.26 -4.99
N GLU A 70 2.35 -17.40 -6.00
CA GLU A 70 1.69 -18.66 -6.31
C GLU A 70 2.18 -19.13 -7.67
N PHE A 71 2.63 -20.39 -7.73
CA PHE A 71 3.16 -20.98 -8.94
C PHE A 71 2.18 -22.02 -9.47
N TRP A 72 1.86 -21.90 -10.75
CA TRP A 72 1.10 -22.93 -11.46
C TRP A 72 2.03 -23.64 -12.42
N ASN A 73 2.26 -24.91 -12.16
CA ASN A 73 3.05 -25.77 -13.02
C ASN A 73 2.14 -26.91 -13.45
N GLY A 74 1.87 -27.08 -14.72
CA GLY A 74 1.04 -28.09 -15.39
C GLY A 74 0.46 -29.28 -14.61
N GLY A 75 0.80 -29.50 -13.38
CA GLY A 75 0.32 -30.57 -12.51
C GLY A 75 0.12 -30.17 -11.06
N GLY A 76 0.28 -28.91 -10.69
CA GLY A 76 0.09 -28.53 -9.29
C GLY A 76 0.41 -27.08 -8.98
N GLU A 77 -0.09 -26.64 -7.87
CA GLU A 77 0.13 -25.30 -7.32
C GLU A 77 1.23 -25.35 -6.26
N MET A 78 2.16 -24.42 -6.34
CA MET A 78 3.15 -24.20 -5.29
C MET A 78 3.01 -22.76 -4.80
N SER A 79 3.05 -22.56 -3.49
CA SER A 79 2.88 -21.26 -2.88
C SER A 79 4.06 -20.92 -1.98
N ASP A 80 4.52 -19.67 -2.07
CA ASP A 80 5.44 -19.07 -1.10
C ASP A 80 4.73 -17.84 -0.53
N GLN A 81 4.27 -17.94 0.70
CA GLN A 81 3.47 -16.90 1.34
C GLN A 81 4.18 -16.36 2.56
N ARG A 82 4.13 -15.04 2.71
CA ARG A 82 4.65 -14.35 3.89
C ARG A 82 3.58 -13.41 4.41
N SER A 83 3.47 -13.34 5.72
CA SER A 83 2.59 -12.39 6.38
C SER A 83 3.36 -11.65 7.45
N ALA A 84 2.94 -10.42 7.72
CA ALA A 84 3.60 -9.58 8.70
C ALA A 84 2.59 -8.69 9.40
N GLU A 85 2.78 -8.55 10.72
CA GLU A 85 2.10 -7.51 11.48
C GLU A 85 3.04 -6.31 11.60
N LEU A 86 2.52 -5.18 12.04
CA LEU A 86 3.35 -3.98 12.22
C LEU A 86 4.49 -4.27 13.19
N GLY A 87 5.72 -3.96 12.76
CA GLY A 87 6.93 -4.21 13.53
C GLY A 87 7.76 -5.40 13.07
N ASP A 88 7.21 -6.25 12.21
CA ASP A 88 7.95 -7.37 11.63
C ASP A 88 8.92 -6.90 10.54
N ASP A 89 10.01 -7.64 10.35
CA ASP A 89 11.04 -7.31 9.35
C ASP A 89 10.51 -7.31 7.93
N ASN A 90 9.43 -8.03 7.66
CA ASN A 90 8.82 -8.11 6.34
C ASN A 90 7.89 -6.92 6.01
N TRP A 91 7.77 -5.95 6.91
CA TRP A 91 6.82 -4.85 6.75
C TRP A 91 7.23 -3.84 5.69
N GLU A 92 8.51 -3.47 5.64
CA GLU A 92 8.96 -2.39 4.77
C GLU A 92 9.30 -2.85 3.34
N PHE A 93 8.94 -2.00 2.37
CA PHE A 93 9.28 -2.20 0.96
C PHE A 93 10.23 -1.11 0.49
N PRO A 94 11.05 -1.39 -0.53
CA PRO A 94 12.01 -0.42 -1.04
C PRO A 94 11.40 0.92 -1.47
N ASP A 95 10.13 0.91 -1.87
CA ASP A 95 9.51 2.08 -2.49
C ASP A 95 8.46 2.77 -1.62
N SER A 96 8.48 2.53 -0.33
CA SER A 96 7.55 3.17 0.61
C SER A 96 7.64 4.70 0.60
N LYS A 97 8.79 5.27 0.24
CA LYS A 97 9.00 6.73 0.19
C LYS A 97 8.03 7.44 -0.76
N THR A 98 7.77 6.85 -1.92
CA THR A 98 6.85 7.44 -2.89
C THR A 98 5.44 7.56 -2.34
N LEU A 99 4.93 6.48 -1.74
CA LEU A 99 3.60 6.50 -1.14
C LEU A 99 3.51 7.45 0.05
N LYS A 100 4.53 7.50 0.90
CA LYS A 100 4.59 8.46 2.00
C LYS A 100 4.48 9.89 1.49
N ALA A 101 5.25 10.24 0.45
CA ALA A 101 5.23 11.57 -0.13
C ALA A 101 3.84 11.91 -0.71
N ILE A 102 3.20 10.97 -1.39
CA ILE A 102 1.88 11.19 -1.96
C ILE A 102 0.83 11.39 -0.85
N VAL A 103 0.90 10.62 0.23
CA VAL A 103 -0.01 10.79 1.38
C VAL A 103 0.16 12.18 1.97
N TYR A 104 1.40 12.67 2.14
CA TYR A 104 1.64 14.04 2.62
C TYR A 104 1.08 15.08 1.65
N ASN A 105 1.25 14.90 0.35
CA ASN A 105 0.73 15.82 -0.65
C ASN A 105 -0.80 15.87 -0.68
N ARG A 106 -1.44 14.76 -0.33
CA ARG A 106 -2.90 14.64 -0.32
C ARG A 106 -3.50 14.73 1.08
N ALA A 107 -2.73 15.19 2.05
CA ALA A 107 -3.18 15.26 3.45
C ALA A 107 -4.48 16.04 3.61
N ASN A 108 -4.64 17.17 2.93
CA ASN A 108 -5.86 17.97 3.03
C ASN A 108 -7.08 17.21 2.53
N GLU A 109 -6.95 16.41 1.47
CA GLU A 109 -8.05 15.59 0.99
C GLU A 109 -8.45 14.53 2.01
N ILE A 110 -7.45 13.91 2.64
CA ILE A 110 -7.66 12.86 3.64
C ILE A 110 -8.37 13.42 4.87
N LEU A 111 -7.90 14.55 5.35
CA LEU A 111 -8.41 15.15 6.59
C LEU A 111 -9.85 15.67 6.48
N VAL A 112 -10.33 15.97 5.26
CA VAL A 112 -11.71 16.42 5.05
C VAL A 112 -12.67 15.32 4.64
N LEU A 113 -12.21 14.07 4.56
CA LEU A 113 -13.10 12.94 4.25
C LEU A 113 -14.19 12.78 5.31
N LYS A 114 -15.40 12.59 4.86
CA LYS A 114 -16.55 12.29 5.72
C LYS A 114 -16.72 10.78 5.85
N PRO A 115 -17.41 10.30 6.91
CA PRO A 115 -17.66 8.87 7.03
C PRO A 115 -18.28 8.29 5.76
N GLY A 116 -17.70 7.22 5.25
CA GLY A 116 -18.10 6.58 4.00
C GLY A 116 -17.36 7.05 2.76
N GLU A 117 -16.62 8.15 2.85
CA GLU A 117 -15.81 8.65 1.74
C GLU A 117 -14.41 8.03 1.75
N GLU A 118 -13.80 7.96 0.57
CA GLU A 118 -12.46 7.38 0.41
C GLU A 118 -11.68 8.08 -0.67
N ILE A 119 -10.35 7.96 -0.61
CA ILE A 119 -9.47 8.33 -1.71
C ILE A 119 -8.69 7.09 -2.13
N THR A 120 -8.27 7.06 -3.38
CA THR A 120 -7.41 5.99 -3.90
C THR A 120 -6.14 6.60 -4.47
N ILE A 121 -5.00 6.04 -4.07
CA ILE A 121 -3.70 6.37 -4.65
C ILE A 121 -3.42 5.29 -5.69
N THR A 122 -3.33 5.67 -6.94
CA THR A 122 -3.18 4.73 -8.04
C THR A 122 -1.71 4.46 -8.35
N ARG A 123 -1.47 3.38 -9.06
CA ARG A 123 -0.12 3.06 -9.54
C ARG A 123 0.40 4.13 -10.50
N GLU A 124 -0.48 4.70 -11.32
CA GLU A 124 -0.13 5.77 -12.25
C GLU A 124 0.30 7.03 -11.51
N GLU A 125 -0.36 7.36 -10.42
CA GLU A 125 0.02 8.49 -9.57
C GLU A 125 1.41 8.29 -8.98
N CYS A 126 1.72 7.08 -8.54
CA CYS A 126 3.06 6.74 -8.04
C CYS A 126 4.12 6.88 -9.12
N SER A 127 3.84 6.40 -10.32
CA SER A 127 4.76 6.49 -11.46
C SER A 127 5.01 7.95 -11.86
N GLU A 128 3.98 8.77 -11.87
CA GLU A 128 4.09 10.19 -12.17
C GLU A 128 4.92 10.93 -11.13
N HIS A 129 4.70 10.64 -9.86
CA HIS A 129 5.47 11.23 -8.78
C HIS A 129 6.97 10.94 -8.93
N ARG A 130 7.33 9.72 -9.28
CA ARG A 130 8.72 9.33 -9.51
C ARG A 130 9.34 10.07 -10.70
N ARG A 131 8.58 10.21 -11.79
CA ARG A 131 9.07 10.95 -12.98
C ARG A 131 9.36 12.39 -12.63
N GLN A 132 8.50 13.06 -11.86
CA GLN A 132 8.71 14.43 -11.44
C GLN A 132 9.93 14.55 -10.54
N ALA A 133 10.11 13.63 -9.60
CA ALA A 133 11.27 13.62 -8.72
C ALA A 133 12.58 13.46 -9.50
N ASN A 134 12.60 12.58 -10.51
CA ASN A 134 13.77 12.36 -11.36
C ASN A 134 14.09 13.59 -12.21
N LYS A 135 13.08 14.27 -12.77
CA LYS A 135 13.29 15.53 -13.50
C LYS A 135 13.92 16.59 -12.62
N ASN A 136 13.46 16.72 -11.38
CA ASN A 136 14.00 17.71 -10.45
C ASN A 136 15.46 17.44 -10.11
N LYS A 137 15.87 16.16 -10.10
CA LYS A 137 17.26 15.80 -9.86
C LYS A 137 18.18 16.10 -11.05
N GLU A 138 17.64 16.07 -12.27
CA GLU A 138 18.38 16.32 -13.49
C GLU A 138 18.51 17.82 -13.82
N ALA A 139 17.73 18.63 -13.17
CA ALA A 139 17.70 20.07 -13.45
C ALA A 139 18.90 20.83 -12.83
#